data_dafa77fae987ee3c5008fc59962b1b9a
#
_entry.id   dafa77fae987ee3c5008fc59962b1b9a
#
_cell.length_a   1.000
_cell.length_b   1.000
_cell.length_c   1.000
_cell.angle_alpha   90.00
_cell.angle_beta   90.00
_cell.angle_gamma   90.00
#
_symmetry.space_group_name_H-M   'P 1'
#
loop_
_entity.id
_entity.type
_entity.pdbx_description
1 polymer ?
#
loop_
_entity_poly.entity_id
_entity_poly.type
_entity_poly.pdbx_seq_one_letter_code
_entity_poly.pdbx_strand_id
1 'polypeptide(L)'
;MKTTGANSASGRPHPAVLTDFDDTAAVQNVAEMLLNRFGDPGWKDVRQRFRDGHINLKEYQEITFRNIRADRATMQAYVKEHANLRPFFRELWGFCQANDIPMAVVSQGLDFYISALLDREGLSRVPVYAVNTEFRHGEISYHYNHTYPGKESQGNSKGFVVESFQERGCYVFFAGDGHSDQEAARKADVTFAHRTLAKFCDDESIPYHPFEDFRGILLAVREYSKNGHGPIRERPGSSQWGGEAEL
;
A
#
# COMPACT_ATOMS: atom_id res chain seq x y z
N MET A 1 -30.28 -19.05 -34.96
CA MET A 1 -29.83 -18.45 -33.69
C MET A 1 -28.46 -18.97 -33.39
N LYS A 2 -27.40 -18.16 -33.59
CA LYS A 2 -26.02 -18.55 -33.30
C LYS A 2 -25.71 -18.05 -31.91
N THR A 3 -25.52 -18.95 -30.97
CA THR A 3 -24.95 -18.69 -29.64
C THR A 3 -23.51 -18.31 -29.81
N THR A 4 -23.19 -17.07 -29.58
CA THR A 4 -21.81 -16.56 -29.47
C THR A 4 -21.18 -17.16 -28.23
N GLY A 5 -20.32 -18.13 -28.43
CA GLY A 5 -19.49 -18.72 -27.39
C GLY A 5 -18.60 -17.65 -26.78
N ALA A 6 -18.61 -17.57 -25.46
CA ALA A 6 -17.62 -16.83 -24.69
C ALA A 6 -16.25 -17.41 -25.01
N ASN A 7 -15.41 -16.59 -25.62
CA ASN A 7 -14.01 -16.91 -25.89
C ASN A 7 -13.30 -16.96 -24.52
N SER A 8 -13.09 -18.16 -24.00
CA SER A 8 -12.15 -18.38 -22.89
C SER A 8 -10.74 -18.17 -23.47
N ALA A 9 -10.29 -16.93 -23.46
CA ALA A 9 -8.89 -16.63 -23.69
C ALA A 9 -8.09 -17.33 -22.60
N SER A 10 -7.36 -18.36 -22.95
CA SER A 10 -6.31 -18.99 -22.15
C SER A 10 -5.12 -18.00 -22.01
N GLY A 11 -5.40 -16.84 -21.46
CA GLY A 11 -4.43 -15.79 -21.19
C GLY A 11 -3.96 -15.90 -19.74
N ARG A 12 -2.65 -15.74 -19.56
CA ARG A 12 -2.01 -15.59 -18.25
C ARG A 12 -2.72 -14.48 -17.46
N PRO A 13 -2.80 -14.60 -16.12
CA PRO A 13 -3.26 -13.49 -15.28
C PRO A 13 -2.43 -12.22 -15.56
N HIS A 14 -3.09 -11.08 -15.69
CA HIS A 14 -2.42 -9.82 -15.96
C HIS A 14 -1.72 -9.32 -14.69
N PRO A 15 -0.45 -8.89 -14.71
CA PRO A 15 0.19 -8.39 -13.50
C PRO A 15 -0.51 -7.14 -12.97
N ALA A 16 -0.55 -6.97 -11.66
CA ALA A 16 -0.95 -5.75 -10.98
C ALA A 16 0.01 -5.46 -9.82
N VAL A 17 0.30 -4.19 -9.54
CA VAL A 17 1.17 -3.78 -8.45
C VAL A 17 0.38 -3.00 -7.42
N LEU A 18 0.37 -3.50 -6.20
CA LEU A 18 -0.25 -2.85 -5.05
C LEU A 18 0.82 -2.57 -4.00
N THR A 19 0.84 -1.38 -3.45
CA THR A 19 1.84 -1.00 -2.44
C THR A 19 1.20 -0.27 -1.28
N ASP A 20 1.65 -0.57 -0.08
CA ASP A 20 1.42 0.30 1.07
C ASP A 20 2.05 1.68 0.87
N PHE A 21 1.65 2.65 1.70
CA PHE A 21 2.13 4.02 1.61
C PHE A 21 3.13 4.39 2.71
N ASP A 22 2.69 4.43 3.97
CA ASP A 22 3.51 4.86 5.10
C ASP A 22 4.67 3.88 5.34
N ASP A 23 5.92 4.39 5.45
CA ASP A 23 7.13 3.56 5.57
C ASP A 23 7.42 2.63 4.37
N THR A 24 6.55 2.56 3.37
CA THR A 24 6.70 1.75 2.15
C THR A 24 6.87 2.62 0.90
N ALA A 25 5.80 3.17 0.31
CA ALA A 25 5.92 4.08 -0.84
C ALA A 25 6.51 5.42 -0.42
N ALA A 26 6.11 5.96 0.70
CA ALA A 26 6.81 7.04 1.38
C ALA A 26 7.94 6.46 2.24
N VAL A 27 9.08 7.16 2.27
CA VAL A 27 10.22 6.79 3.14
C VAL A 27 9.85 6.95 4.61
N GLN A 28 9.03 7.97 4.92
CA GLN A 28 8.56 8.29 6.26
C GLN A 28 7.18 7.67 6.54
N ASN A 29 6.89 7.44 7.83
CA ASN A 29 5.51 7.31 8.28
C ASN A 29 4.87 8.70 8.32
N VAL A 30 4.11 9.02 7.27
CA VAL A 30 3.56 10.38 7.07
C VAL A 30 2.47 10.67 8.09
N ALA A 31 1.67 9.68 8.47
CA ALA A 31 0.67 9.83 9.53
C ALA A 31 1.33 10.20 10.87
N GLU A 32 2.37 9.46 11.29
CA GLU A 32 3.11 9.77 12.53
C GLU A 32 3.83 11.12 12.44
N MET A 33 4.35 11.49 11.26
CA MET A 33 4.99 12.78 11.03
C MET A 33 3.99 13.94 11.25
N LEU A 34 2.77 13.83 10.75
CA LEU A 34 1.70 14.80 10.97
C LEU A 34 1.27 14.86 12.44
N LEU A 35 1.09 13.70 13.09
CA LEU A 35 0.71 13.64 14.50
C LEU A 35 1.80 14.19 15.44
N ASN A 36 3.07 13.98 15.12
CA ASN A 36 4.19 14.56 15.86
C ASN A 36 4.22 16.10 15.74
N ARG A 37 3.83 16.65 14.60
CA ARG A 37 3.88 18.10 14.33
C ARG A 37 2.65 18.85 14.80
N PHE A 38 1.47 18.28 14.61
CA PHE A 38 0.19 18.95 14.76
C PHE A 38 -0.78 18.23 15.71
N GLY A 39 -0.49 16.98 16.09
CA GLY A 39 -1.35 16.18 16.95
C GLY A 39 -1.34 16.63 18.40
N ASP A 40 -2.32 16.17 19.15
CA ASP A 40 -2.33 16.30 20.60
C ASP A 40 -1.17 15.48 21.20
N PRO A 41 -0.43 15.96 22.21
CA PRO A 41 0.67 15.23 22.84
C PRO A 41 0.33 13.81 23.30
N GLY A 42 -0.93 13.56 23.65
CA GLY A 42 -1.43 12.24 24.07
C GLY A 42 -1.62 11.23 22.95
N TRP A 43 -1.38 11.57 21.67
CA TRP A 43 -1.58 10.63 20.57
C TRP A 43 -0.73 9.34 20.68
N LYS A 44 0.42 9.42 21.35
CA LYS A 44 1.29 8.26 21.57
C LYS A 44 0.68 7.23 22.51
N ASP A 45 -0.10 7.68 23.51
CA ASP A 45 -0.82 6.77 24.41
C ASP A 45 -1.97 6.09 23.68
N VAL A 46 -2.65 6.81 22.77
CA VAL A 46 -3.67 6.23 21.91
C VAL A 46 -3.05 5.17 20.98
N ARG A 47 -1.85 5.46 20.41
CA ARG A 47 -1.10 4.48 19.62
C ARG A 47 -0.73 3.24 20.43
N GLN A 48 -0.35 3.41 21.71
CA GLN A 48 -0.04 2.25 22.56
C GLN A 48 -1.29 1.39 22.80
N ARG A 49 -2.44 2.01 23.06
CA ARG A 49 -3.72 1.28 23.19
C ARG A 49 -4.08 0.50 21.92
N PHE A 50 -3.78 1.05 20.74
CA PHE A 50 -3.96 0.35 19.46
C PHE A 50 -3.00 -0.85 19.35
N ARG A 51 -1.72 -0.68 19.69
CA ARG A 51 -0.71 -1.76 19.67
C ARG A 51 -1.04 -2.89 20.63
N ASP A 52 -1.63 -2.55 21.78
CA ASP A 52 -2.06 -3.51 22.79
C ASP A 52 -3.42 -4.19 22.45
N GLY A 53 -4.02 -3.82 21.32
CA GLY A 53 -5.30 -4.38 20.86
C GLY A 53 -6.54 -3.88 21.62
N HIS A 54 -6.41 -2.83 22.43
CA HIS A 54 -7.52 -2.24 23.18
C HIS A 54 -8.48 -1.42 22.28
N ILE A 55 -7.99 -0.93 21.17
CA ILE A 55 -8.76 -0.23 20.13
C ILE A 55 -8.32 -0.74 18.76
N ASN A 56 -9.23 -0.69 17.79
CA ASN A 56 -8.90 -1.04 16.41
C ASN A 56 -8.28 0.15 15.66
N LEU A 57 -7.82 -0.09 14.42
CA LEU A 57 -7.16 0.94 13.63
C LEU A 57 -8.08 2.12 13.30
N LYS A 58 -9.35 1.88 13.00
CA LYS A 58 -10.35 2.92 12.76
C LYS A 58 -10.47 3.84 13.95
N GLU A 59 -10.65 3.28 15.15
CA GLU A 59 -10.73 4.05 16.39
C GLU A 59 -9.44 4.85 16.65
N TYR A 60 -8.28 4.23 16.43
CA TYR A 60 -6.98 4.90 16.54
C TYR A 60 -6.91 6.14 15.64
N GLN A 61 -7.25 5.99 14.36
CA GLN A 61 -7.20 7.09 13.40
C GLN A 61 -8.16 8.22 13.76
N GLU A 62 -9.41 7.88 14.06
CA GLU A 62 -10.43 8.86 14.39
C GLU A 62 -10.11 9.61 15.69
N ILE A 63 -9.56 8.95 16.71
CA ILE A 63 -9.17 9.59 17.98
C ILE A 63 -7.97 10.53 17.76
N THR A 64 -6.94 10.06 17.06
CA THR A 64 -5.68 10.83 16.94
C THR A 64 -5.82 12.02 16.00
N PHE A 65 -6.54 11.89 14.89
CA PHE A 65 -6.72 12.98 13.93
C PHE A 65 -7.86 13.94 14.30
N ARG A 66 -8.83 13.53 15.13
CA ARG A 66 -9.89 14.44 15.63
C ARG A 66 -9.35 15.67 16.33
N ASN A 67 -8.26 15.52 17.05
CA ASN A 67 -7.66 16.58 17.86
C ASN A 67 -6.47 17.27 17.17
N ILE A 68 -6.30 17.07 15.87
CA ILE A 68 -5.20 17.67 15.13
C ILE A 68 -5.42 19.20 15.00
N ARG A 69 -4.37 19.98 15.28
CA ARG A 69 -4.46 21.45 15.37
C ARG A 69 -3.93 22.10 14.10
N ALA A 70 -4.37 21.62 12.96
CA ALA A 70 -4.00 22.19 11.66
C ALA A 70 -5.12 21.92 10.66
N ASP A 71 -5.32 22.84 9.74
CA ASP A 71 -6.21 22.62 8.61
C ASP A 71 -5.56 21.71 7.55
N ARG A 72 -6.38 21.25 6.61
CA ARG A 72 -5.95 20.36 5.53
C ARG A 72 -4.79 20.95 4.73
N ALA A 73 -4.86 22.24 4.38
CA ALA A 73 -3.86 22.90 3.53
C ALA A 73 -2.49 22.97 4.23
N THR A 74 -2.48 23.32 5.53
CA THR A 74 -1.28 23.35 6.36
C THR A 74 -0.63 21.96 6.46
N MET A 75 -1.42 20.93 6.71
CA MET A 75 -0.92 19.55 6.78
C MET A 75 -0.36 19.07 5.43
N GLN A 76 -1.06 19.35 4.33
CA GLN A 76 -0.59 19.01 2.99
C GLN A 76 0.70 19.74 2.60
N ALA A 77 0.82 21.03 2.96
CA ALA A 77 2.05 21.80 2.75
C ALA A 77 3.23 21.17 3.50
N TYR A 78 3.02 20.78 4.77
CA TYR A 78 4.03 20.12 5.58
C TYR A 78 4.45 18.77 4.99
N VAL A 79 3.51 17.96 4.51
CA VAL A 79 3.80 16.70 3.81
C VAL A 79 4.65 16.94 2.56
N LYS A 80 4.26 17.92 1.75
CA LYS A 80 4.99 18.28 0.51
C LYS A 80 6.43 18.74 0.78
N GLU A 81 6.69 19.33 1.93
CA GLU A 81 8.01 19.79 2.31
C GLU A 81 8.90 18.68 2.91
N HIS A 82 8.34 17.75 3.69
CA HIS A 82 9.10 16.86 4.56
C HIS A 82 9.02 15.37 4.20
N ALA A 83 8.02 14.92 3.45
CA ALA A 83 7.91 13.53 3.04
C ALA A 83 8.61 13.29 1.70
N ASN A 84 9.11 12.06 1.48
CA ASN A 84 9.76 11.68 0.23
C ASN A 84 9.25 10.32 -0.25
N LEU A 85 9.08 10.17 -1.57
CA LEU A 85 8.86 8.86 -2.16
C LEU A 85 10.14 8.04 -2.13
N ARG A 86 9.98 6.74 -1.94
CA ARG A 86 11.07 5.78 -2.00
C ARG A 86 11.60 5.66 -3.45
N PRO A 87 12.91 5.43 -3.61
CA PRO A 87 13.52 5.31 -4.95
C PRO A 87 12.81 4.31 -5.85
N PHE A 88 12.83 4.57 -7.14
CA PHE A 88 12.22 3.77 -8.21
C PHE A 88 10.69 3.66 -8.21
N PHE A 89 9.96 4.34 -7.31
CA PHE A 89 8.50 4.38 -7.37
C PHE A 89 7.99 5.02 -8.67
N ARG A 90 8.62 6.13 -9.08
CA ARG A 90 8.26 6.85 -10.32
C ARG A 90 8.54 6.01 -11.57
N GLU A 91 9.69 5.33 -11.59
CA GLU A 91 10.10 4.46 -12.69
C GLU A 91 9.17 3.25 -12.82
N LEU A 92 8.79 2.65 -11.68
CA LEU A 92 7.80 1.57 -11.66
C LEU A 92 6.45 2.03 -12.18
N TRP A 93 5.97 3.20 -11.72
CA TRP A 93 4.72 3.78 -12.21
C TRP A 93 4.78 4.03 -13.72
N GLY A 94 5.85 4.64 -14.22
CA GLY A 94 6.05 4.89 -15.67
C GLY A 94 6.04 3.59 -16.47
N PHE A 95 6.70 2.54 -15.98
CA PHE A 95 6.69 1.22 -16.61
C PHE A 95 5.28 0.61 -16.62
N CYS A 96 4.57 0.66 -15.50
CA CYS A 96 3.20 0.14 -15.40
C CYS A 96 2.27 0.86 -16.37
N GLN A 97 2.34 2.19 -16.45
CA GLN A 97 1.52 2.98 -17.38
C GLN A 97 1.83 2.65 -18.85
N ALA A 98 3.10 2.48 -19.22
CA ALA A 98 3.52 2.18 -20.60
C ALA A 98 3.12 0.75 -21.04
N ASN A 99 2.78 -0.14 -20.13
CA ASN A 99 2.44 -1.55 -20.40
C ASN A 99 1.01 -1.91 -19.95
N ASP A 100 0.15 -0.91 -19.67
CA ASP A 100 -1.23 -1.09 -19.21
C ASP A 100 -1.36 -1.96 -17.94
N ILE A 101 -0.33 -1.95 -17.08
CA ILE A 101 -0.31 -2.70 -15.82
C ILE A 101 -0.97 -1.87 -14.72
N PRO A 102 -2.04 -2.34 -14.09
CA PRO A 102 -2.63 -1.66 -12.94
C PRO A 102 -1.61 -1.52 -11.81
N MET A 103 -1.43 -0.29 -11.33
CA MET A 103 -0.64 0.00 -10.13
C MET A 103 -1.44 0.94 -9.23
N ALA A 104 -1.46 0.67 -7.92
CA ALA A 104 -2.17 1.49 -6.94
C ALA A 104 -1.46 1.51 -5.58
N VAL A 105 -1.66 2.62 -4.86
CA VAL A 105 -1.39 2.69 -3.42
C VAL A 105 -2.58 2.12 -2.67
N VAL A 106 -2.32 1.23 -1.72
CA VAL A 106 -3.32 0.58 -0.86
C VAL A 106 -2.94 0.82 0.59
N SER A 107 -3.60 1.75 1.24
CA SER A 107 -3.22 2.22 2.56
C SER A 107 -4.40 2.18 3.54
N GLN A 108 -4.09 1.95 4.79
CA GLN A 108 -5.02 2.23 5.88
C GLN A 108 -4.90 3.67 6.38
N GLY A 109 -4.01 4.48 5.79
CA GLY A 109 -3.85 5.90 6.06
C GLY A 109 -4.93 6.77 5.39
N LEU A 110 -4.78 8.09 5.48
CA LEU A 110 -5.77 9.05 5.01
C LEU A 110 -5.39 9.62 3.63
N ASP A 111 -6.35 9.68 2.74
CA ASP A 111 -6.19 10.08 1.33
C ASP A 111 -5.55 11.46 1.16
N PHE A 112 -5.86 12.41 2.04
CA PHE A 112 -5.44 13.79 1.87
C PHE A 112 -3.93 13.99 1.93
N TYR A 113 -3.21 13.24 2.78
CA TYR A 113 -1.76 13.35 2.86
C TYR A 113 -1.05 12.47 1.83
N ILE A 114 -1.64 11.33 1.48
CA ILE A 114 -1.14 10.47 0.40
C ILE A 114 -1.15 11.24 -0.91
N SER A 115 -2.30 11.83 -1.25
CA SER A 115 -2.46 12.66 -2.46
C SER A 115 -1.50 13.85 -2.46
N ALA A 116 -1.26 14.49 -1.30
CA ALA A 116 -0.34 15.63 -1.23
C ALA A 116 1.09 15.28 -1.68
N LEU A 117 1.62 14.12 -1.24
CA LEU A 117 2.93 13.67 -1.69
C LEU A 117 2.94 13.29 -3.17
N LEU A 118 1.94 12.51 -3.60
CA LEU A 118 1.82 12.10 -5.01
C LEU A 118 1.68 13.31 -5.95
N ASP A 119 0.90 14.32 -5.58
CA ASP A 119 0.73 15.56 -6.36
C ASP A 119 2.05 16.33 -6.50
N ARG A 120 2.80 16.48 -5.40
CA ARG A 120 4.13 17.11 -5.46
C ARG A 120 5.04 16.41 -6.46
N GLU A 121 4.97 15.10 -6.51
CA GLU A 121 5.78 14.28 -7.39
C GLU A 121 5.24 14.19 -8.84
N GLY A 122 4.14 14.87 -9.17
CA GLY A 122 3.49 14.79 -10.48
C GLY A 122 2.85 13.42 -10.75
N LEU A 123 2.46 12.71 -9.69
CA LEU A 123 1.90 11.35 -9.72
C LEU A 123 0.43 11.30 -9.29
N SER A 124 -0.31 12.41 -9.44
CA SER A 124 -1.74 12.53 -9.07
C SER A 124 -2.67 11.52 -9.79
N ARG A 125 -2.19 10.86 -10.84
CA ARG A 125 -2.92 9.81 -11.55
C ARG A 125 -2.78 8.42 -10.94
N VAL A 126 -1.91 8.23 -9.94
CA VAL A 126 -1.79 6.95 -9.21
C VAL A 126 -3.08 6.71 -8.41
N PRO A 127 -3.82 5.62 -8.64
CA PRO A 127 -4.99 5.29 -7.85
C PRO A 127 -4.63 5.08 -6.39
N VAL A 128 -5.47 5.58 -5.48
CA VAL A 128 -5.27 5.46 -4.03
C VAL A 128 -6.49 4.80 -3.40
N TYR A 129 -6.29 3.63 -2.82
CA TYR A 129 -7.25 2.90 -2.00
C TYR A 129 -6.91 3.16 -0.53
N ALA A 130 -7.48 4.20 0.04
CA ALA A 130 -7.20 4.67 1.39
C ALA A 130 -8.49 5.08 2.11
N VAL A 131 -8.39 5.56 3.35
CA VAL A 131 -9.53 6.16 4.04
C VAL A 131 -9.78 7.53 3.43
N ASN A 132 -10.96 7.72 2.82
CA ASN A 132 -11.34 9.00 2.26
C ASN A 132 -11.75 9.98 3.37
N THR A 133 -11.31 11.22 3.26
CA THR A 133 -11.55 12.26 4.27
C THR A 133 -12.24 13.48 3.70
N GLU A 134 -13.22 13.99 4.44
CA GLU A 134 -13.83 15.29 4.20
C GLU A 134 -13.55 16.24 5.35
N PHE A 135 -13.11 17.45 5.03
CA PHE A 135 -12.83 18.50 6.00
C PHE A 135 -13.95 19.55 5.93
N ARG A 136 -14.76 19.65 6.98
CA ARG A 136 -15.87 20.62 7.07
C ARG A 136 -15.88 21.26 8.45
N HIS A 137 -15.90 22.60 8.51
CA HIS A 137 -15.98 23.38 9.76
C HIS A 137 -14.93 23.00 10.84
N GLY A 138 -13.75 22.56 10.43
CA GLY A 138 -12.69 22.13 11.35
C GLY A 138 -12.80 20.70 11.84
N GLU A 139 -13.77 19.93 11.36
CA GLU A 139 -13.95 18.51 11.63
C GLU A 139 -13.54 17.66 10.45
N ILE A 140 -13.12 16.42 10.73
CA ILE A 140 -12.75 15.43 9.73
C ILE A 140 -13.79 14.30 9.76
N SER A 141 -14.43 14.05 8.62
CA SER A 141 -15.26 12.87 8.40
C SER A 141 -14.47 11.81 7.67
N TYR A 142 -14.66 10.55 8.01
CA TYR A 142 -13.92 9.40 7.48
C TYR A 142 -14.83 8.44 6.75
N HIS A 143 -14.45 8.03 5.54
CA HIS A 143 -15.20 7.08 4.71
C HIS A 143 -14.33 5.86 4.41
N TYR A 144 -14.76 4.71 4.91
CA TYR A 144 -14.09 3.42 4.78
C TYR A 144 -14.74 2.61 3.67
N ASN A 145 -14.24 2.75 2.44
CA ASN A 145 -14.86 2.20 1.23
C ASN A 145 -14.29 0.82 0.82
N HIS A 146 -13.27 0.33 1.53
CA HIS A 146 -12.53 -0.89 1.17
C HIS A 146 -12.56 -1.89 2.33
N THR A 147 -13.78 -2.30 2.72
CA THR A 147 -14.02 -3.19 3.85
C THR A 147 -14.70 -4.47 3.37
N TYR A 148 -14.49 -5.56 4.11
CA TYR A 148 -15.30 -6.75 3.89
C TYR A 148 -16.75 -6.51 4.36
N PRO A 149 -17.74 -7.05 3.66
CA PRO A 149 -19.12 -7.02 4.13
C PRO A 149 -19.24 -7.59 5.54
N GLY A 150 -19.87 -6.83 6.45
CA GLY A 150 -20.00 -7.19 7.86
C GLY A 150 -18.79 -6.91 8.74
N LYS A 151 -17.71 -6.32 8.19
CA LYS A 151 -16.51 -5.91 8.95
C LYS A 151 -16.23 -4.41 8.89
N GLU A 152 -17.24 -3.60 8.58
CA GLU A 152 -17.13 -2.15 8.40
C GLU A 152 -16.59 -1.43 9.65
N SER A 153 -16.82 -1.99 10.82
CA SER A 153 -16.32 -1.47 12.09
C SER A 153 -14.79 -1.57 12.24
N GLN A 154 -14.15 -2.43 11.45
CA GLN A 154 -12.68 -2.62 11.49
C GLN A 154 -11.93 -1.60 10.62
N GLY A 155 -12.63 -0.89 9.73
CA GLY A 155 -12.02 0.03 8.76
C GLY A 155 -11.58 -0.68 7.48
N ASN A 156 -10.76 0.00 6.67
CA ASN A 156 -10.29 -0.56 5.39
C ASN A 156 -9.39 -1.78 5.57
N SER A 157 -9.53 -2.77 4.68
CA SER A 157 -8.67 -3.95 4.60
C SER A 157 -7.86 -3.93 3.31
N LYS A 158 -6.53 -4.02 3.42
CA LYS A 158 -5.64 -4.17 2.27
C LYS A 158 -5.83 -5.53 1.59
N GLY A 159 -6.14 -6.57 2.37
CA GLY A 159 -6.46 -7.89 1.85
C GLY A 159 -7.70 -7.90 0.96
N PHE A 160 -8.74 -7.13 1.32
CA PHE A 160 -9.93 -6.95 0.48
C PHE A 160 -9.57 -6.33 -0.88
N VAL A 161 -8.68 -5.34 -0.90
CA VAL A 161 -8.24 -4.72 -2.16
C VAL A 161 -7.43 -5.73 -2.99
N VAL A 162 -6.51 -6.49 -2.40
CA VAL A 162 -5.76 -7.56 -3.11
C VAL A 162 -6.73 -8.53 -3.78
N GLU A 163 -7.69 -9.08 -3.03
CA GLU A 163 -8.70 -10.00 -3.59
C GLU A 163 -9.50 -9.38 -4.72
N SER A 164 -9.89 -8.11 -4.60
CA SER A 164 -10.64 -7.41 -5.66
C SER A 164 -9.86 -7.29 -6.98
N PHE A 165 -8.53 -7.27 -6.94
CA PHE A 165 -7.69 -7.33 -8.14
C PHE A 165 -7.57 -8.75 -8.67
N GLN A 166 -7.43 -9.74 -7.79
CA GLN A 166 -7.38 -11.16 -8.18
C GLN A 166 -8.70 -11.63 -8.82
N GLU A 167 -9.85 -11.22 -8.30
CA GLU A 167 -11.18 -11.49 -8.88
C GLU A 167 -11.33 -10.92 -10.30
N ARG A 168 -10.59 -9.86 -10.63
CA ARG A 168 -10.49 -9.30 -11.99
C ARG A 168 -9.48 -10.01 -12.87
N GLY A 169 -8.90 -11.12 -12.40
CA GLY A 169 -7.93 -11.92 -13.12
C GLY A 169 -6.49 -11.39 -13.05
N CYS A 170 -6.17 -10.55 -12.05
CA CYS A 170 -4.81 -10.04 -11.89
C CYS A 170 -3.93 -10.99 -11.08
N TYR A 171 -2.63 -11.04 -11.43
CA TYR A 171 -1.55 -11.58 -10.62
C TYR A 171 -0.93 -10.45 -9.81
N VAL A 172 -1.10 -10.47 -8.50
CA VAL A 172 -0.85 -9.32 -7.64
C VAL A 172 0.53 -9.38 -7.01
N PHE A 173 1.34 -8.36 -7.30
CA PHE A 173 2.58 -8.02 -6.60
C PHE A 173 2.24 -7.01 -5.50
N PHE A 174 2.51 -7.34 -4.25
CA PHE A 174 2.23 -6.49 -3.10
C PHE A 174 3.51 -6.12 -2.36
N ALA A 175 3.64 -4.84 -1.96
CA ALA A 175 4.72 -4.35 -1.11
C ALA A 175 4.19 -3.73 0.17
N GLY A 176 4.82 -4.05 1.32
CA GLY A 176 4.44 -3.51 2.61
C GLY A 176 5.52 -3.67 3.69
N ASP A 177 5.27 -3.10 4.88
CA ASP A 177 6.25 -3.06 5.98
C ASP A 177 5.70 -3.50 7.34
N GLY A 178 4.37 -3.44 7.55
CA GLY A 178 3.79 -3.44 8.88
C GLY A 178 2.67 -4.46 9.15
N HIS A 179 2.08 -4.33 10.32
CA HIS A 179 0.96 -5.19 10.74
C HIS A 179 -0.27 -5.06 9.83
N SER A 180 -0.52 -3.87 9.32
CA SER A 180 -1.65 -3.59 8.41
C SER A 180 -1.55 -4.34 7.09
N ASP A 181 -0.35 -4.85 6.74
CA ASP A 181 -0.04 -5.52 5.48
C ASP A 181 -0.16 -7.04 5.56
N GLN A 182 -0.27 -7.60 6.76
CA GLN A 182 -0.27 -9.05 6.99
C GLN A 182 -1.36 -9.78 6.20
N GLU A 183 -2.58 -9.22 6.16
CA GLU A 183 -3.68 -9.82 5.41
C GLU A 183 -3.42 -9.78 3.90
N ALA A 184 -2.89 -8.66 3.39
CA ALA A 184 -2.51 -8.52 2.00
C ALA A 184 -1.37 -9.48 1.60
N ALA A 185 -0.35 -9.63 2.46
CA ALA A 185 0.76 -10.55 2.23
C ALA A 185 0.33 -12.03 2.17
N ARG A 186 -0.67 -12.43 2.98
CA ARG A 186 -1.23 -13.80 2.90
C ARG A 186 -1.95 -14.08 1.59
N LYS A 187 -2.46 -13.06 0.91
CA LYS A 187 -3.32 -13.17 -0.28
C LYS A 187 -2.60 -12.87 -1.58
N ALA A 188 -1.62 -11.99 -1.57
CA ALA A 188 -0.88 -11.61 -2.77
C ALA A 188 -0.15 -12.80 -3.39
N ASP A 189 0.01 -12.78 -4.71
CA ASP A 189 0.72 -13.81 -5.45
C ASP A 189 2.24 -13.68 -5.27
N VAL A 190 2.73 -12.45 -5.13
CA VAL A 190 4.13 -12.14 -4.80
C VAL A 190 4.16 -11.03 -3.75
N THR A 191 4.89 -11.25 -2.67
CA THR A 191 5.03 -10.27 -1.58
C THR A 191 6.46 -9.75 -1.53
N PHE A 192 6.59 -8.43 -1.43
CA PHE A 192 7.81 -7.70 -1.08
C PHE A 192 7.65 -7.13 0.31
N ALA A 193 8.50 -7.55 1.24
CA ALA A 193 8.35 -7.21 2.64
C ALA A 193 9.63 -6.68 3.26
N HIS A 194 9.48 -5.74 4.19
CA HIS A 194 10.54 -5.33 5.08
C HIS A 194 10.03 -5.11 6.51
N ARG A 195 10.93 -4.79 7.45
CA ARG A 195 10.58 -4.51 8.85
C ARG A 195 9.71 -5.61 9.48
N THR A 196 8.60 -5.20 10.11
CA THR A 196 7.68 -6.07 10.86
C THR A 196 6.95 -7.06 9.94
N LEU A 197 6.64 -6.67 8.70
CA LEU A 197 6.01 -7.57 7.75
C LEU A 197 6.96 -8.71 7.34
N ALA A 198 8.24 -8.43 7.12
CA ALA A 198 9.23 -9.47 6.80
C ALA A 198 9.31 -10.52 7.93
N LYS A 199 9.43 -10.04 9.19
CA LYS A 199 9.40 -10.94 10.35
C LYS A 199 8.11 -11.77 10.42
N PHE A 200 6.96 -11.16 10.16
CA PHE A 200 5.69 -11.88 10.12
C PHE A 200 5.66 -12.94 9.02
N CYS A 201 6.18 -12.65 7.83
CA CYS A 201 6.27 -13.62 6.74
C CYS A 201 7.18 -14.79 7.12
N ASP A 202 8.31 -14.55 7.81
CA ASP A 202 9.18 -15.60 8.34
C ASP A 202 8.43 -16.48 9.36
N ASP A 203 7.77 -15.87 10.34
CA ASP A 203 7.02 -16.56 11.40
C ASP A 203 5.88 -17.44 10.82
N GLU A 204 5.18 -16.98 9.79
CA GLU A 204 4.07 -17.66 9.12
C GLU A 204 4.49 -18.53 7.91
N SER A 205 5.77 -18.59 7.60
CA SER A 205 6.31 -19.29 6.41
C SER A 205 5.70 -18.81 5.09
N ILE A 206 5.39 -17.52 4.98
CA ILE A 206 4.93 -16.87 3.75
C ILE A 206 6.15 -16.50 2.91
N PRO A 207 6.28 -16.99 1.67
CA PRO A 207 7.36 -16.58 0.79
C PRO A 207 7.30 -15.08 0.48
N TYR A 208 8.43 -14.40 0.57
CA TYR A 208 8.53 -12.99 0.23
C TYR A 208 9.90 -12.65 -0.35
N HIS A 209 9.99 -11.51 -1.01
CA HIS A 209 11.25 -10.89 -1.43
C HIS A 209 11.57 -9.74 -0.49
N PRO A 210 12.84 -9.59 -0.06
CA PRO A 210 13.26 -8.41 0.69
C PRO A 210 12.95 -7.12 -0.08
N PHE A 211 12.41 -6.12 0.60
CA PHE A 211 12.06 -4.82 0.03
C PHE A 211 12.95 -3.72 0.60
N GLU A 212 13.75 -3.12 -0.24
CA GLU A 212 14.56 -1.94 0.08
C GLU A 212 14.03 -0.70 -0.65
N ASP A 213 13.76 -0.86 -1.95
CA ASP A 213 13.18 0.15 -2.83
C ASP A 213 12.34 -0.52 -3.93
N PHE A 214 11.77 0.28 -4.83
CA PHE A 214 10.89 -0.23 -5.89
C PHE A 214 11.63 -0.86 -7.08
N ARG A 215 12.97 -0.90 -7.08
CA ARG A 215 13.74 -1.53 -8.16
C ARG A 215 13.46 -3.02 -8.24
N GLY A 216 13.43 -3.72 -7.09
CA GLY A 216 13.14 -5.16 -7.03
C GLY A 216 11.78 -5.49 -7.63
N ILE A 217 10.76 -4.71 -7.31
CA ILE A 217 9.41 -4.89 -7.86
C ILE A 217 9.40 -4.61 -9.36
N LEU A 218 10.05 -3.53 -9.82
CA LEU A 218 10.14 -3.18 -11.24
C LEU A 218 10.76 -4.32 -12.05
N LEU A 219 11.84 -4.92 -11.57
CA LEU A 219 12.51 -6.04 -12.22
C LEU A 219 11.60 -7.27 -12.26
N ALA A 220 10.96 -7.63 -11.14
CA ALA A 220 10.06 -8.77 -11.05
C ALA A 220 8.84 -8.65 -11.99
N VAL A 221 8.23 -7.46 -12.04
CA VAL A 221 7.07 -7.20 -12.92
C VAL A 221 7.48 -7.23 -14.39
N ARG A 222 8.67 -6.67 -14.73
CA ARG A 222 9.24 -6.76 -16.09
C ARG A 222 9.48 -8.20 -16.52
N GLU A 223 10.03 -9.02 -15.65
CA GLU A 223 10.28 -10.43 -15.91
C GLU A 223 8.98 -11.21 -16.11
N TYR A 224 8.01 -11.01 -15.21
CA TYR A 224 6.69 -11.61 -15.33
C TYR A 224 6.01 -11.24 -16.66
N SER A 225 6.08 -9.98 -17.05
CA SER A 225 5.48 -9.50 -18.31
C SER A 225 6.11 -10.14 -19.54
N LYS A 226 7.41 -10.46 -19.51
CA LYS A 226 8.13 -11.13 -20.62
C LYS A 226 7.87 -12.63 -20.63
N ASN A 227 8.03 -13.31 -19.50
CA ASN A 227 8.17 -14.76 -19.41
C ASN A 227 6.91 -15.45 -18.86
N GLY A 228 6.01 -14.70 -18.23
CA GLY A 228 4.78 -15.19 -17.60
C GLY A 228 4.99 -16.04 -16.37
N HIS A 229 6.18 -16.03 -15.82
CA HIS A 229 6.48 -16.66 -14.55
C HIS A 229 6.81 -15.54 -13.55
N GLY A 230 6.13 -15.52 -12.41
CA GLY A 230 6.54 -14.70 -11.28
C GLY A 230 7.96 -15.09 -10.83
N PRO A 231 8.67 -14.21 -10.10
CA PRO A 231 9.96 -14.56 -9.55
C PRO A 231 9.82 -15.88 -8.78
N ILE A 232 10.81 -16.76 -8.93
CA ILE A 232 10.82 -18.06 -8.25
C ILE A 232 10.66 -17.79 -6.76
N ARG A 233 9.65 -18.39 -6.14
CA ARG A 233 9.41 -18.28 -4.71
C ARG A 233 10.62 -18.84 -3.96
N GLU A 234 11.50 -17.96 -3.48
CA GLU A 234 12.61 -18.35 -2.63
C GLU A 234 12.10 -18.68 -1.23
N ARG A 235 12.63 -19.73 -0.63
CA ARG A 235 12.31 -20.05 0.76
C ARG A 235 12.92 -19.00 1.69
N PRO A 236 12.33 -18.71 2.86
CA PRO A 236 12.89 -17.80 3.84
C PRO A 236 14.35 -18.13 4.12
N GLY A 237 15.25 -17.16 4.01
CA GLY A 237 16.66 -17.29 4.33
C GLY A 237 17.66 -17.33 3.17
N SER A 238 17.25 -17.30 1.89
CA SER A 238 18.17 -17.22 0.76
C SER A 238 18.28 -15.78 0.22
N SER A 239 19.32 -15.07 0.63
CA SER A 239 19.72 -13.78 0.06
C SER A 239 20.44 -13.99 -1.26
N GLN A 240 19.77 -13.83 -2.40
CA GLN A 240 20.46 -13.70 -3.70
C GLN A 240 19.71 -12.77 -4.66
N TRP A 241 19.87 -11.48 -4.49
CA TRP A 241 19.76 -10.51 -5.59
C TRP A 241 20.87 -9.45 -5.44
N GLY A 242 22.12 -9.93 -5.45
CA GLY A 242 23.33 -9.11 -5.60
C GLY A 242 23.96 -9.39 -6.97
N GLY A 243 23.21 -9.17 -8.03
CA GLY A 243 23.70 -9.24 -9.41
C GLY A 243 23.66 -7.85 -10.02
N GLU A 244 24.82 -7.26 -10.28
CA GLU A 244 24.99 -6.11 -11.14
C GLU A 244 24.38 -6.47 -12.52
N ALA A 245 23.16 -5.99 -12.78
CA ALA A 245 22.63 -5.97 -14.13
C ALA A 245 22.84 -4.56 -14.67
N GLU A 246 23.69 -4.45 -15.67
CA GLU A 246 23.90 -3.24 -16.47
C GLU A 246 22.55 -2.67 -16.94
N LEU A 247 22.41 -1.38 -16.76
CA LEU A 247 21.27 -0.55 -17.19
C LEU A 247 21.30 -0.31 -18.69
#